data_eabadad24ee0440134694b4f94d2ac0e
#
_entry.id   eabadad24ee0440134694b4f94d2ac0e
#
_cell.length_a   1.000
_cell.length_b   1.000
_cell.length_c   1.000
_cell.angle_alpha   90.00
_cell.angle_beta   90.00
_cell.angle_gamma   90.00
#
_symmetry.space_group_name_H-M   'P 1'
#
loop_
_entity.id
_entity.type
_entity.pdbx_description
1 polymer ?
#
loop_
_entity_poly.entity_id
_entity_poly.type
_entity_poly.pdbx_seq_one_letter_code
_entity_poly.pdbx_strand_id
1 'polypeptide(L)'
;MTTATKKTAIVIGATGGIGHAVTFRLAKDGFAITAGYAGNAARAEELVAAIKSSGGAAIAVKADVSSASEVEVLFKSALDEFGRIDVVVHTAGVMPIGKIADGDLEAFDKVIATNLRGTFIVLSRAARHVSEGGRILAFSSSVLAKSFPGYGAYSASKGGVEALVRVLANELRGRNITVNAVAPGPTGTDLFLKGKSQSVIDELAKMAPLERLGTPEDIANAVSFLAGPDGGWVNGQIFRVNGGFA
;
A
#
# COMPACT_ATOMS: atom_id res chain seq x y z
N MET A 1 -3.90 33.86 -13.66
CA MET A 1 -4.54 32.58 -13.25
C MET A 1 -3.45 31.74 -12.63
N THR A 2 -3.41 31.65 -11.30
CA THR A 2 -2.51 30.72 -10.61
C THR A 2 -2.94 29.30 -10.97
N THR A 3 -2.13 28.61 -11.77
CA THR A 3 -2.32 27.17 -11.98
C THR A 3 -2.26 26.50 -10.62
N ALA A 4 -3.38 25.99 -10.15
CA ALA A 4 -3.42 25.23 -8.90
C ALA A 4 -2.41 24.07 -9.02
N THR A 5 -1.42 24.04 -8.12
CA THR A 5 -0.41 22.98 -8.10
C THR A 5 -1.13 21.65 -7.98
N LYS A 6 -0.88 20.74 -8.94
CA LYS A 6 -1.50 19.42 -9.00
C LYS A 6 -1.15 18.65 -7.72
N LYS A 7 -2.13 18.03 -7.07
CA LYS A 7 -1.88 17.17 -5.90
C LYS A 7 -1.00 15.99 -6.28
N THR A 8 -0.13 15.58 -5.37
CA THR A 8 0.87 14.53 -5.60
C THR A 8 0.64 13.33 -4.71
N ALA A 9 0.77 12.14 -5.29
CA ALA A 9 0.72 10.87 -4.56
C ALA A 9 2.02 10.07 -4.74
N ILE A 10 2.56 9.55 -3.65
CA ILE A 10 3.61 8.53 -3.65
C ILE A 10 2.93 7.18 -3.49
N VAL A 11 3.16 6.24 -4.42
CA VAL A 11 2.72 4.85 -4.29
C VAL A 11 3.95 3.96 -4.20
N ILE A 12 4.14 3.32 -3.05
CA ILE A 12 5.28 2.45 -2.76
C ILE A 12 4.87 1.01 -2.96
N GLY A 13 5.64 0.27 -3.78
CA GLY A 13 5.25 -1.04 -4.28
C GLY A 13 4.41 -0.94 -5.57
N ALA A 14 4.58 0.12 -6.35
CA ALA A 14 3.81 0.45 -7.55
C ALA A 14 3.87 -0.62 -8.66
N THR A 15 4.87 -1.49 -8.65
CA THR A 15 5.00 -2.60 -9.61
C THR A 15 4.29 -3.89 -9.18
N GLY A 16 3.75 -3.98 -7.96
CA GLY A 16 2.92 -5.10 -7.51
C GLY A 16 1.48 -5.00 -8.05
N GLY A 17 0.71 -6.10 -8.05
CA GLY A 17 -0.64 -6.11 -8.63
C GLY A 17 -1.55 -5.01 -8.09
N ILE A 18 -1.72 -4.93 -6.77
CA ILE A 18 -2.52 -3.87 -6.13
C ILE A 18 -1.87 -2.49 -6.32
N GLY A 19 -0.56 -2.36 -6.10
CA GLY A 19 0.15 -1.10 -6.24
C GLY A 19 0.04 -0.50 -7.63
N HIS A 20 0.08 -1.34 -8.67
CA HIS A 20 -0.10 -0.96 -10.06
C HIS A 20 -1.50 -0.37 -10.32
N ALA A 21 -2.55 -1.08 -9.88
CA ALA A 21 -3.93 -0.60 -10.02
C ALA A 21 -4.17 0.70 -9.23
N VAL A 22 -3.63 0.80 -8.02
CA VAL A 22 -3.69 2.03 -7.19
C VAL A 22 -3.00 3.19 -7.91
N THR A 23 -1.83 2.96 -8.50
CA THR A 23 -1.06 4.00 -9.20
C THR A 23 -1.84 4.56 -10.39
N PHE A 24 -2.40 3.68 -11.23
CA PHE A 24 -3.25 4.10 -12.35
C PHE A 24 -4.52 4.82 -11.89
N ARG A 25 -5.15 4.32 -10.83
CA ARG A 25 -6.37 4.92 -10.32
C ARG A 25 -6.10 6.34 -9.80
N LEU A 26 -5.09 6.56 -8.98
CA LEU A 26 -4.76 7.89 -8.47
C LEU A 26 -4.31 8.84 -9.58
N ALA A 27 -3.60 8.36 -10.60
CA ALA A 27 -3.28 9.17 -11.80
C ALA A 27 -4.56 9.61 -12.53
N LYS A 28 -5.54 8.71 -12.69
CA LYS A 28 -6.87 9.01 -13.28
C LYS A 28 -7.67 9.99 -12.41
N ASP A 29 -7.53 9.93 -11.09
CA ASP A 29 -8.16 10.86 -10.14
C ASP A 29 -7.47 12.24 -10.15
N GLY A 30 -6.42 12.42 -10.97
CA GLY A 30 -5.77 13.70 -11.20
C GLY A 30 -4.49 13.96 -10.40
N PHE A 31 -3.99 12.98 -9.64
CA PHE A 31 -2.71 13.14 -8.92
C PHE A 31 -1.50 13.05 -9.87
N ALA A 32 -0.47 13.84 -9.59
CA ALA A 32 0.88 13.56 -10.07
C ALA A 32 1.47 12.40 -9.24
N ILE A 33 2.16 11.46 -9.88
CA ILE A 33 2.53 10.20 -9.27
C ILE A 33 4.06 10.04 -9.12
N THR A 34 4.49 9.68 -7.91
CA THR A 34 5.81 9.08 -7.71
C THR A 34 5.63 7.58 -7.46
N ALA A 35 6.01 6.77 -8.44
CA ALA A 35 5.92 5.32 -8.40
C ALA A 35 7.18 4.72 -7.77
N GLY A 36 7.13 4.36 -6.49
CA GLY A 36 8.21 3.69 -5.76
C GLY A 36 8.23 2.19 -6.04
N TYR A 37 9.39 1.64 -6.42
CA TYR A 37 9.57 0.22 -6.72
C TYR A 37 10.91 -0.31 -6.20
N ALA A 38 11.00 -1.61 -5.91
CA ALA A 38 12.25 -2.22 -5.46
C ALA A 38 12.96 -3.02 -6.59
N GLY A 39 12.24 -3.89 -7.30
CA GLY A 39 12.86 -4.89 -8.17
C GLY A 39 12.63 -4.74 -9.67
N ASN A 40 11.44 -4.39 -10.11
CA ASN A 40 11.07 -4.43 -11.53
C ASN A 40 11.07 -3.02 -12.16
N ALA A 41 12.24 -2.58 -12.63
CA ALA A 41 12.41 -1.28 -13.26
C ALA A 41 11.61 -1.14 -14.56
N ALA A 42 11.64 -2.16 -15.43
CA ALA A 42 10.92 -2.13 -16.70
C ALA A 42 9.41 -1.92 -16.49
N ARG A 43 8.79 -2.64 -15.54
CA ARG A 43 7.38 -2.46 -15.21
C ARG A 43 7.08 -1.08 -14.62
N ALA A 44 8.02 -0.49 -13.87
CA ALA A 44 7.85 0.85 -13.34
C ALA A 44 7.93 1.92 -14.44
N GLU A 45 8.84 1.75 -15.40
CA GLU A 45 8.98 2.61 -16.57
C GLU A 45 7.75 2.53 -17.49
N GLU A 46 7.27 1.32 -17.79
CA GLU A 46 6.04 1.09 -18.55
C GLU A 46 4.84 1.78 -17.89
N LEU A 47 4.69 1.64 -16.56
CA LEU A 47 3.65 2.29 -15.79
C LEU A 47 3.70 3.83 -15.93
N VAL A 48 4.88 4.41 -15.78
CA VAL A 48 5.09 5.86 -15.90
C VAL A 48 4.82 6.33 -17.33
N ALA A 49 5.27 5.57 -18.33
CA ALA A 49 5.01 5.88 -19.74
C ALA A 49 3.51 5.88 -20.06
N ALA A 50 2.77 4.88 -19.58
CA ALA A 50 1.32 4.79 -19.76
C ALA A 50 0.56 5.96 -19.09
N ILE A 51 0.98 6.38 -17.89
CA ILE A 51 0.39 7.54 -17.21
C ILE A 51 0.66 8.82 -18.02
N LYS A 52 1.90 9.02 -18.49
CA LYS A 52 2.28 10.19 -19.27
C LYS A 52 1.53 10.24 -20.62
N SER A 53 1.39 9.10 -21.31
CA SER A 53 0.65 9.04 -22.58
C SER A 53 -0.84 9.37 -22.42
N SER A 54 -1.40 9.17 -21.22
CA SER A 54 -2.77 9.57 -20.87
C SER A 54 -2.88 11.02 -20.37
N GLY A 55 -1.83 11.83 -20.50
CA GLY A 55 -1.80 13.23 -20.06
C GLY A 55 -1.54 13.43 -18.56
N GLY A 56 -1.22 12.37 -17.83
CA GLY A 56 -0.80 12.43 -16.43
C GLY A 56 0.65 12.86 -16.25
N ALA A 57 1.06 13.09 -15.00
CA ALA A 57 2.45 13.33 -14.62
C ALA A 57 2.92 12.20 -13.70
N ALA A 58 4.07 11.60 -13.99
CA ALA A 58 4.61 10.53 -13.16
C ALA A 58 6.14 10.42 -13.28
N ILE A 59 6.77 9.98 -12.18
CA ILE A 59 8.17 9.52 -12.16
C ILE A 59 8.23 8.14 -11.49
N ALA A 60 9.25 7.35 -11.84
CA ALA A 60 9.58 6.09 -11.17
C ALA A 60 10.86 6.30 -10.33
N VAL A 61 10.84 5.82 -9.09
CA VAL A 61 11.98 5.91 -8.18
C VAL A 61 12.22 4.54 -7.55
N LYS A 62 13.44 4.02 -7.70
CA LYS A 62 13.82 2.77 -7.04
C LYS A 62 14.00 3.02 -5.55
N ALA A 63 13.32 2.22 -4.71
CA ALA A 63 13.46 2.26 -3.27
C ALA A 63 13.05 0.92 -2.63
N ASP A 64 13.97 0.28 -1.91
CA ASP A 64 13.67 -0.81 -1.00
C ASP A 64 13.18 -0.20 0.32
N VAL A 65 11.99 -0.58 0.77
CA VAL A 65 11.39 -0.04 1.99
C VAL A 65 12.14 -0.44 3.26
N SER A 66 12.95 -1.49 3.22
CA SER A 66 13.83 -1.88 4.33
C SER A 66 15.05 -0.95 4.48
N SER A 67 15.34 -0.12 3.47
CA SER A 67 16.44 0.86 3.46
C SER A 67 15.91 2.28 3.75
N ALA A 68 16.24 2.81 4.94
CA ALA A 68 15.80 4.16 5.32
C ALA A 68 16.34 5.26 4.39
N SER A 69 17.54 5.06 3.84
CA SER A 69 18.16 5.99 2.88
C SER A 69 17.46 5.98 1.53
N GLU A 70 17.06 4.81 1.02
CA GLU A 70 16.34 4.73 -0.24
C GLU A 70 14.92 5.31 -0.12
N VAL A 71 14.24 5.10 1.00
CA VAL A 71 12.95 5.74 1.27
C VAL A 71 13.11 7.27 1.37
N GLU A 72 14.18 7.78 1.97
CA GLU A 72 14.47 9.22 1.98
C GLU A 72 14.63 9.78 0.56
N VAL A 73 15.40 9.11 -0.30
CA VAL A 73 15.56 9.49 -1.70
C VAL A 73 14.22 9.51 -2.44
N LEU A 74 13.34 8.52 -2.18
CA LEU A 74 12.01 8.46 -2.77
C LEU A 74 11.17 9.71 -2.44
N PHE A 75 11.11 10.10 -1.16
CA PHE A 75 10.36 11.27 -0.72
C PHE A 75 10.98 12.58 -1.26
N LYS A 76 12.32 12.67 -1.23
CA LYS A 76 13.04 13.81 -1.80
C LYS A 76 12.77 13.95 -3.30
N SER A 77 12.83 12.87 -4.07
CA SER A 77 12.54 12.91 -5.51
C SER A 77 11.11 13.37 -5.80
N ALA A 78 10.13 12.99 -4.98
CA ALA A 78 8.76 13.46 -5.12
C ALA A 78 8.65 14.97 -4.86
N LEU A 79 9.35 15.49 -3.86
CA LEU A 79 9.37 16.92 -3.53
C LEU A 79 10.14 17.72 -4.58
N ASP A 80 11.29 17.23 -5.06
CA ASP A 80 12.09 17.90 -6.08
C ASP A 80 11.32 18.03 -7.41
N GLU A 81 10.55 16.98 -7.79
CA GLU A 81 9.80 16.97 -9.06
C GLU A 81 8.48 17.74 -8.97
N PHE A 82 7.72 17.57 -7.88
CA PHE A 82 6.33 18.05 -7.80
C PHE A 82 6.10 19.12 -6.73
N GLY A 83 7.07 19.40 -5.88
CA GLY A 83 7.04 20.46 -4.87
C GLY A 83 6.16 20.17 -3.63
N ARG A 84 5.40 19.06 -3.63
CA ARG A 84 4.48 18.70 -2.54
C ARG A 84 4.19 17.21 -2.49
N ILE A 85 3.71 16.73 -1.36
CA ILE A 85 3.21 15.37 -1.17
C ILE A 85 1.86 15.46 -0.45
N ASP A 86 0.78 15.00 -1.09
CA ASP A 86 -0.57 15.03 -0.52
C ASP A 86 -1.04 13.66 -0.07
N VAL A 87 -0.60 12.60 -0.78
CA VAL A 87 -1.01 11.23 -0.51
C VAL A 87 0.21 10.32 -0.49
N VAL A 88 0.29 9.45 0.51
CA VAL A 88 1.26 8.35 0.56
C VAL A 88 0.51 7.05 0.69
N VAL A 89 0.71 6.12 -0.26
CA VAL A 89 0.13 4.78 -0.24
C VAL A 89 1.26 3.74 -0.22
N HIS A 90 1.33 2.97 0.86
CA HIS A 90 2.35 1.94 1.04
C HIS A 90 1.78 0.55 0.85
N THR A 91 1.96 -0.02 -0.34
CA THR A 91 1.46 -1.36 -0.74
C THR A 91 2.54 -2.44 -0.71
N ALA A 92 3.82 -2.07 -0.57
CA ALA A 92 4.91 -3.03 -0.59
C ALA A 92 4.82 -4.02 0.58
N GLY A 93 5.11 -5.28 0.29
CA GLY A 93 5.13 -6.34 1.31
C GLY A 93 5.45 -7.70 0.70
N VAL A 94 5.83 -8.63 1.58
CA VAL A 94 6.12 -10.02 1.25
C VAL A 94 5.26 -10.93 2.13
N MET A 95 4.97 -12.15 1.66
CA MET A 95 4.07 -13.09 2.34
C MET A 95 4.60 -14.52 2.21
N PRO A 96 5.76 -14.85 2.76
CA PRO A 96 6.17 -16.25 2.92
C PRO A 96 5.21 -16.95 3.89
N ILE A 97 4.90 -18.21 3.61
CA ILE A 97 4.04 -19.05 4.44
C ILE A 97 4.91 -20.15 5.06
N GLY A 98 4.87 -20.27 6.39
CA GLY A 98 5.62 -21.24 7.17
C GLY A 98 5.02 -21.39 8.57
N LYS A 99 5.07 -22.61 9.12
CA LYS A 99 4.58 -22.85 10.49
C LYS A 99 5.52 -22.21 11.51
N ILE A 100 4.98 -21.72 12.62
CA ILE A 100 5.79 -21.17 13.73
C ILE A 100 6.75 -22.24 14.26
N ALA A 101 6.33 -23.49 14.29
CA ALA A 101 7.15 -24.61 14.77
C ALA A 101 8.38 -24.91 13.87
N ASP A 102 8.38 -24.47 12.61
CA ASP A 102 9.51 -24.67 11.70
C ASP A 102 10.71 -23.79 12.09
N GLY A 103 10.48 -22.71 12.87
CA GLY A 103 11.51 -21.85 13.43
C GLY A 103 12.35 -21.11 12.37
N ASP A 104 11.80 -20.84 11.19
CA ASP A 104 12.48 -20.15 10.08
C ASP A 104 12.67 -18.66 10.41
N LEU A 105 13.78 -18.36 11.07
CA LEU A 105 14.14 -16.99 11.48
C LEU A 105 14.49 -16.11 10.27
N GLU A 106 15.08 -16.66 9.22
CA GLU A 106 15.42 -15.88 8.00
C GLU A 106 14.15 -15.35 7.33
N ALA A 107 13.15 -16.22 7.12
CA ALA A 107 11.87 -15.80 6.58
C ALA A 107 11.13 -14.83 7.51
N PHE A 108 11.20 -15.05 8.83
CA PHE A 108 10.62 -14.16 9.83
C PHE A 108 11.26 -12.76 9.76
N ASP A 109 12.58 -12.68 9.82
CA ASP A 109 13.33 -11.41 9.78
C ASP A 109 13.06 -10.64 8.49
N LYS A 110 13.01 -11.33 7.35
CA LYS A 110 12.64 -10.73 6.06
C LYS A 110 11.25 -10.12 6.07
N VAL A 111 10.28 -10.83 6.65
CA VAL A 111 8.89 -10.32 6.77
C VAL A 111 8.87 -9.09 7.67
N ILE A 112 9.51 -9.13 8.83
CA ILE A 112 9.55 -8.01 9.76
C ILE A 112 10.30 -6.81 9.15
N ALA A 113 11.43 -7.03 8.51
CA ALA A 113 12.20 -5.98 7.87
C ALA A 113 11.40 -5.26 6.77
N THR A 114 10.70 -6.01 5.92
CA THR A 114 9.94 -5.44 4.80
C THR A 114 8.59 -4.89 5.26
N ASN A 115 7.77 -5.73 5.91
CA ASN A 115 6.36 -5.39 6.15
C ASN A 115 6.16 -4.46 7.34
N LEU A 116 6.94 -4.61 8.41
CA LEU A 116 6.75 -3.83 9.64
C LEU A 116 7.75 -2.68 9.75
N ARG A 117 9.07 -3.00 9.76
CA ARG A 117 10.10 -1.96 9.82
C ARG A 117 10.04 -1.04 8.61
N GLY A 118 9.85 -1.59 7.40
CA GLY A 118 9.67 -0.80 6.18
C GLY A 118 8.46 0.12 6.27
N THR A 119 7.32 -0.37 6.76
CA THR A 119 6.15 0.47 7.01
C THR A 119 6.45 1.58 8.01
N PHE A 120 7.15 1.29 9.12
CA PHE A 120 7.53 2.32 10.09
C PHE A 120 8.40 3.41 9.46
N ILE A 121 9.38 3.04 8.63
CA ILE A 121 10.23 4.01 7.90
C ILE A 121 9.39 4.89 6.99
N VAL A 122 8.50 4.29 6.18
CA VAL A 122 7.61 5.03 5.27
C VAL A 122 6.69 5.97 6.05
N LEU A 123 6.04 5.50 7.10
CA LEU A 123 5.14 6.30 7.94
C LEU A 123 5.88 7.46 8.61
N SER A 124 7.11 7.23 9.09
CA SER A 124 7.96 8.28 9.67
C SER A 124 8.28 9.39 8.66
N ARG A 125 8.56 9.04 7.40
CA ARG A 125 8.78 10.05 6.33
C ARG A 125 7.49 10.73 5.93
N ALA A 126 6.40 9.98 5.78
CA ALA A 126 5.08 10.53 5.48
C ALA A 126 4.64 11.54 6.54
N ALA A 127 4.82 11.25 7.82
CA ALA A 127 4.50 12.15 8.92
C ALA A 127 5.19 13.52 8.84
N ARG A 128 6.41 13.56 8.28
CA ARG A 128 7.22 14.79 8.15
C ARG A 128 6.90 15.59 6.90
N HIS A 129 6.61 14.89 5.79
CA HIS A 129 6.59 15.49 4.45
C HIS A 129 5.19 15.64 3.84
N VAL A 130 4.19 14.91 4.35
CA VAL A 130 2.81 15.05 3.84
C VAL A 130 2.25 16.41 4.24
N SER A 131 1.70 17.09 3.25
CA SER A 131 1.08 18.40 3.39
C SER A 131 -0.12 18.35 4.35
N GLU A 132 -0.45 19.47 4.97
CA GLU A 132 -1.69 19.62 5.74
C GLU A 132 -2.90 19.21 4.88
N GLY A 133 -3.85 18.50 5.49
CA GLY A 133 -5.01 17.97 4.78
C GLY A 133 -4.73 16.73 3.94
N GLY A 134 -3.52 16.16 4.03
CA GLY A 134 -3.11 14.98 3.24
C GLY A 134 -3.61 13.65 3.77
N ARG A 135 -3.19 12.57 3.13
CA ARG A 135 -3.64 11.18 3.40
C ARG A 135 -2.47 10.22 3.45
N ILE A 136 -2.46 9.35 4.43
CA ILE A 136 -1.44 8.29 4.60
C ILE A 136 -2.16 6.96 4.69
N LEU A 137 -1.86 6.05 3.77
CA LEU A 137 -2.50 4.74 3.66
C LEU A 137 -1.44 3.63 3.71
N ALA A 138 -1.52 2.78 4.72
CA ALA A 138 -0.73 1.56 4.82
C ALA A 138 -1.58 0.34 4.46
N PHE A 139 -0.93 -0.81 4.22
CA PHE A 139 -1.64 -2.05 3.89
C PHE A 139 -1.50 -3.08 5.02
N SER A 140 -2.65 -3.40 5.65
CA SER A 140 -2.85 -4.56 6.51
C SER A 140 -3.31 -5.78 5.68
N SER A 141 -4.06 -6.68 6.28
CA SER A 141 -4.65 -7.84 5.61
C SER A 141 -5.85 -8.37 6.40
N SER A 142 -6.90 -8.78 5.70
CA SER A 142 -8.05 -9.46 6.33
C SER A 142 -7.70 -10.84 6.92
N VAL A 143 -6.52 -11.40 6.62
CA VAL A 143 -6.04 -12.66 7.21
C VAL A 143 -5.94 -12.60 8.75
N LEU A 144 -5.75 -11.40 9.31
CA LEU A 144 -5.72 -11.21 10.77
C LEU A 144 -6.99 -11.67 11.46
N ALA A 145 -8.14 -11.58 10.81
CA ALA A 145 -9.42 -12.03 11.37
C ALA A 145 -9.70 -13.53 11.15
N LYS A 146 -8.85 -14.25 10.37
CA LYS A 146 -9.02 -15.69 10.07
C LYS A 146 -7.98 -16.57 10.75
N SER A 147 -6.82 -16.04 11.09
CA SER A 147 -5.76 -16.78 11.81
C SER A 147 -5.35 -18.10 11.15
N PHE A 148 -5.14 -18.10 9.81
CA PHE A 148 -4.76 -19.30 9.08
C PHE A 148 -3.41 -19.87 9.52
N PRO A 149 -3.27 -21.20 9.61
CA PRO A 149 -1.98 -21.85 9.82
C PRO A 149 -0.95 -21.42 8.78
N GLY A 150 0.30 -21.21 9.19
CA GLY A 150 1.40 -20.79 8.33
C GLY A 150 1.51 -19.26 8.11
N TYR A 151 0.54 -18.47 8.56
CA TYR A 151 0.55 -17.01 8.40
C TYR A 151 1.11 -16.27 9.63
N GLY A 152 1.80 -16.95 10.56
CA GLY A 152 2.22 -16.38 11.84
C GLY A 152 3.07 -15.12 11.70
N ALA A 153 4.20 -15.19 11.00
CA ALA A 153 5.10 -14.03 10.77
C ALA A 153 4.40 -12.89 10.01
N TYR A 154 3.66 -13.24 8.96
CA TYR A 154 2.90 -12.27 8.16
C TYR A 154 1.85 -11.55 9.01
N SER A 155 1.05 -12.29 9.78
CA SER A 155 0.02 -11.74 10.65
C SER A 155 0.63 -10.84 11.74
N ALA A 156 1.73 -11.26 12.37
CA ALA A 156 2.44 -10.42 13.33
C ALA A 156 2.86 -9.09 12.72
N SER A 157 3.43 -9.11 11.50
CA SER A 157 3.84 -7.89 10.80
C SER A 157 2.64 -6.98 10.49
N LYS A 158 1.51 -7.54 10.04
CA LYS A 158 0.32 -6.77 9.66
C LYS A 158 -0.46 -6.26 10.89
N GLY A 159 -0.49 -7.00 11.99
CA GLY A 159 -0.99 -6.51 13.28
C GLY A 159 -0.19 -5.31 13.79
N GLY A 160 1.14 -5.36 13.65
CA GLY A 160 2.01 -4.22 13.94
C GLY A 160 1.71 -2.98 13.07
N VAL A 161 1.44 -3.17 11.77
CA VAL A 161 1.02 -2.07 10.88
C VAL A 161 -0.27 -1.41 11.36
N GLU A 162 -1.27 -2.19 11.78
CA GLU A 162 -2.52 -1.64 12.33
C GLU A 162 -2.29 -0.80 13.59
N ALA A 163 -1.40 -1.25 14.47
CA ALA A 163 -1.03 -0.49 15.67
C ALA A 163 -0.35 0.84 15.30
N LEU A 164 0.63 0.81 14.38
CA LEU A 164 1.32 2.01 13.91
C LEU A 164 0.37 3.05 13.31
N VAL A 165 -0.60 2.61 12.51
CA VAL A 165 -1.60 3.49 11.88
C VAL A 165 -2.43 4.22 12.94
N ARG A 166 -2.92 3.51 13.96
CA ARG A 166 -3.73 4.12 15.02
C ARG A 166 -2.94 5.14 15.84
N VAL A 167 -1.68 4.83 16.14
CA VAL A 167 -0.80 5.75 16.88
C VAL A 167 -0.52 6.99 16.04
N LEU A 168 -0.11 6.82 14.79
CA LEU A 168 0.25 7.94 13.91
C LEU A 168 -0.94 8.87 13.63
N ALA A 169 -2.16 8.32 13.50
CA ALA A 169 -3.37 9.12 13.37
C ALA A 169 -3.57 10.11 14.54
N ASN A 170 -3.19 9.72 15.76
CA ASN A 170 -3.23 10.56 16.93
C ASN A 170 -2.06 11.57 16.99
N GLU A 171 -0.86 11.15 16.59
CA GLU A 171 0.34 12.01 16.57
C GLU A 171 0.21 13.16 15.57
N LEU A 172 -0.56 12.99 14.50
CA LEU A 172 -0.79 14.03 13.47
C LEU A 172 -2.01 14.93 13.76
N ARG A 173 -2.50 14.91 15.01
CA ARG A 173 -3.59 15.79 15.45
C ARG A 173 -3.29 17.26 15.11
N GLY A 174 -4.29 17.98 14.63
CA GLY A 174 -4.20 19.40 14.26
C GLY A 174 -3.71 19.66 12.84
N ARG A 175 -3.17 18.65 12.13
CA ARG A 175 -2.68 18.79 10.75
C ARG A 175 -3.72 18.41 9.69
N ASN A 176 -4.93 18.03 10.08
CA ASN A 176 -5.99 17.56 9.17
C ASN A 176 -5.53 16.41 8.24
N ILE A 177 -4.55 15.59 8.67
CA ILE A 177 -4.04 14.43 7.94
C ILE A 177 -4.77 13.19 8.45
N THR A 178 -5.30 12.37 7.53
CA THR A 178 -5.84 11.06 7.91
C THR A 178 -4.82 9.95 7.68
N VAL A 179 -4.78 9.00 8.61
CA VAL A 179 -3.91 7.82 8.56
C VAL A 179 -4.77 6.58 8.71
N ASN A 180 -4.80 5.73 7.67
CA ASN A 180 -5.63 4.52 7.68
C ASN A 180 -4.86 3.31 7.16
N ALA A 181 -5.30 2.11 7.52
CA ALA A 181 -4.85 0.88 6.90
C ALA A 181 -5.95 0.30 6.01
N VAL A 182 -5.59 -0.07 4.79
CA VAL A 182 -6.45 -0.90 3.92
C VAL A 182 -6.13 -2.36 4.23
N ALA A 183 -7.15 -3.19 4.45
CA ALA A 183 -7.02 -4.61 4.75
C ALA A 183 -7.72 -5.46 3.67
N PRO A 184 -7.03 -5.77 2.56
CA PRO A 184 -7.59 -6.57 1.49
C PRO A 184 -7.95 -7.98 1.95
N GLY A 185 -8.99 -8.55 1.34
CA GLY A 185 -9.24 -9.98 1.31
C GLY A 185 -8.39 -10.70 0.26
N PRO A 186 -8.69 -11.98 -0.02
CA PRO A 186 -8.08 -12.72 -1.12
C PRO A 186 -8.26 -11.96 -2.44
N THR A 187 -7.15 -11.49 -3.02
CA THR A 187 -7.15 -10.63 -4.21
C THR A 187 -6.27 -11.27 -5.29
N GLY A 188 -6.75 -11.34 -6.53
CA GLY A 188 -6.09 -11.99 -7.67
C GLY A 188 -4.82 -11.26 -8.10
N THR A 189 -3.74 -11.47 -7.39
CA THR A 189 -2.40 -10.91 -7.65
C THR A 189 -1.35 -12.01 -7.67
N ASP A 190 -0.21 -11.78 -8.33
CA ASP A 190 0.90 -12.72 -8.36
C ASP A 190 1.35 -13.11 -6.93
N LEU A 191 1.37 -12.14 -6.00
CA LEU A 191 1.72 -12.40 -4.61
C LEU A 191 0.77 -13.40 -3.95
N PHE A 192 -0.52 -13.30 -4.22
CA PHE A 192 -1.53 -14.18 -3.63
C PHE A 192 -1.63 -15.52 -4.34
N LEU A 193 -1.55 -15.54 -5.67
CA LEU A 193 -1.75 -16.74 -6.48
C LEU A 193 -0.53 -17.68 -6.48
N LYS A 194 0.67 -17.15 -6.29
CA LYS A 194 1.91 -17.90 -6.35
C LYS A 194 1.89 -19.12 -5.42
N GLY A 195 2.15 -20.29 -5.99
CA GLY A 195 2.25 -21.55 -5.26
C GLY A 195 0.92 -22.19 -4.83
N LYS A 196 -0.23 -21.64 -5.28
CA LYS A 196 -1.56 -22.20 -5.01
C LYS A 196 -2.10 -22.95 -6.23
N SER A 197 -2.75 -24.09 -6.01
CA SER A 197 -3.51 -24.78 -7.06
C SER A 197 -4.84 -24.07 -7.33
N GLN A 198 -5.42 -24.31 -8.50
CA GLN A 198 -6.71 -23.73 -8.87
C GLN A 198 -7.81 -24.09 -7.86
N SER A 199 -7.83 -25.35 -7.36
CA SER A 199 -8.81 -25.77 -6.36
C SER A 199 -8.73 -24.96 -5.08
N VAL A 200 -7.52 -24.66 -4.58
CA VAL A 200 -7.32 -23.81 -3.40
C VAL A 200 -7.76 -22.36 -3.66
N ILE A 201 -7.51 -21.86 -4.86
CA ILE A 201 -7.96 -20.52 -5.27
C ILE A 201 -9.49 -20.45 -5.28
N ASP A 202 -10.16 -21.46 -5.85
CA ASP A 202 -11.63 -21.53 -5.92
C ASP A 202 -12.26 -21.67 -4.52
N GLU A 203 -11.65 -22.44 -3.61
CA GLU A 203 -12.08 -22.53 -2.22
C GLU A 203 -11.97 -21.18 -1.51
N LEU A 204 -10.83 -20.49 -1.67
CA LEU A 204 -10.61 -19.17 -1.06
C LEU A 204 -11.58 -18.12 -1.63
N ALA A 205 -11.91 -18.20 -2.91
CA ALA A 205 -12.90 -17.32 -3.55
C ALA A 205 -14.30 -17.50 -2.92
N LYS A 206 -14.70 -18.74 -2.65
CA LYS A 206 -16.01 -19.06 -2.04
C LYS A 206 -16.10 -18.71 -0.55
N MET A 207 -14.99 -18.42 0.12
CA MET A 207 -15.01 -18.01 1.53
C MET A 207 -15.59 -16.60 1.75
N ALA A 208 -15.56 -15.77 0.73
CA ALA A 208 -16.22 -14.46 0.79
C ALA A 208 -17.69 -14.59 0.36
N PRO A 209 -18.65 -13.93 1.04
CA PRO A 209 -20.04 -13.89 0.61
C PRO A 209 -20.28 -13.45 -0.84
N LEU A 210 -19.37 -12.68 -1.44
CA LEU A 210 -19.42 -12.33 -2.85
C LEU A 210 -18.91 -13.45 -3.78
N GLU A 211 -18.46 -14.58 -3.26
CA GLU A 211 -18.02 -15.82 -3.94
C GLU A 211 -17.01 -15.58 -5.07
N ARG A 212 -16.16 -14.57 -4.93
CA ARG A 212 -15.06 -14.29 -5.86
C ARG A 212 -13.83 -13.76 -5.14
N LEU A 213 -12.69 -13.88 -5.78
CA LEU A 213 -11.53 -13.08 -5.40
C LEU A 213 -11.82 -11.60 -5.64
N GLY A 214 -11.23 -10.74 -4.82
CA GLY A 214 -11.11 -9.32 -5.14
C GLY A 214 -10.21 -9.12 -6.36
N THR A 215 -10.43 -8.07 -7.11
CA THR A 215 -9.50 -7.60 -8.14
C THR A 215 -8.60 -6.50 -7.58
N PRO A 216 -7.42 -6.25 -8.15
CA PRO A 216 -6.61 -5.08 -7.79
C PRO A 216 -7.40 -3.77 -7.87
N GLU A 217 -8.36 -3.67 -8.81
CA GLU A 217 -9.23 -2.51 -9.01
C GLU A 217 -10.23 -2.33 -7.86
N ASP A 218 -10.78 -3.42 -7.29
CA ASP A 218 -11.63 -3.34 -6.09
C ASP A 218 -10.88 -2.62 -4.95
N ILE A 219 -9.60 -2.94 -4.77
CA ILE A 219 -8.75 -2.33 -3.75
C ILE A 219 -8.37 -0.89 -4.13
N ALA A 220 -8.05 -0.64 -5.39
CA ALA A 220 -7.72 0.70 -5.88
C ALA A 220 -8.88 1.68 -5.74
N ASN A 221 -10.13 1.22 -5.92
CA ASN A 221 -11.32 2.03 -5.70
C ASN A 221 -11.48 2.47 -4.24
N ALA A 222 -11.22 1.58 -3.29
CA ALA A 222 -11.23 1.90 -1.87
C ALA A 222 -10.10 2.88 -1.48
N VAL A 223 -8.91 2.70 -2.05
CA VAL A 223 -7.78 3.64 -1.87
C VAL A 223 -8.14 5.01 -2.43
N SER A 224 -8.74 5.09 -3.62
CA SER A 224 -9.20 6.34 -4.24
C SER A 224 -10.19 7.09 -3.36
N PHE A 225 -11.16 6.40 -2.76
CA PHE A 225 -12.09 6.98 -1.79
C PHE A 225 -11.34 7.56 -0.58
N LEU A 226 -10.45 6.79 0.04
CA LEU A 226 -9.69 7.23 1.22
C LEU A 226 -8.70 8.36 0.90
N ALA A 227 -8.14 8.38 -0.30
CA ALA A 227 -7.21 9.42 -0.77
C ALA A 227 -7.95 10.71 -1.19
N GLY A 228 -9.21 10.59 -1.54
CA GLY A 228 -10.06 11.67 -2.01
C GLY A 228 -10.67 12.53 -0.90
N PRO A 229 -11.48 13.54 -1.28
CA PRO A 229 -12.19 14.40 -0.33
C PRO A 229 -13.20 13.63 0.51
N ASP A 230 -13.86 12.63 -0.07
CA ASP A 230 -14.93 11.87 0.60
C ASP A 230 -14.40 11.00 1.75
N GLY A 231 -13.12 10.61 1.72
CA GLY A 231 -12.43 9.92 2.81
C GLY A 231 -11.97 10.83 3.96
N GLY A 232 -12.27 12.12 3.91
CA GLY A 232 -11.74 13.12 4.85
C GLY A 232 -12.11 12.93 6.32
N TRP A 233 -13.18 12.19 6.62
CA TRP A 233 -13.61 11.86 8.00
C TRP A 233 -13.24 10.44 8.43
N VAL A 234 -12.58 9.67 7.57
CA VAL A 234 -12.08 8.32 7.89
C VAL A 234 -10.65 8.45 8.40
N ASN A 235 -10.42 8.27 9.71
CA ASN A 235 -9.11 8.40 10.33
C ASN A 235 -8.87 7.35 11.42
N GLY A 236 -7.67 6.78 11.47
CA GLY A 236 -7.27 5.74 12.43
C GLY A 236 -7.94 4.38 12.19
N GLN A 237 -8.53 4.15 11.01
CA GLN A 237 -9.34 2.98 10.73
C GLN A 237 -8.56 1.88 10.01
N ILE A 238 -9.03 0.65 10.24
CA ILE A 238 -8.65 -0.54 9.45
C ILE A 238 -9.78 -0.81 8.48
N PHE A 239 -9.62 -0.33 7.25
CA PHE A 239 -10.64 -0.38 6.22
C PHE A 239 -10.58 -1.72 5.47
N ARG A 240 -11.47 -2.65 5.82
CA ARG A 240 -11.52 -3.97 5.19
C ARG A 240 -12.19 -3.92 3.83
N VAL A 241 -11.47 -4.41 2.81
CA VAL A 241 -11.95 -4.51 1.42
C VAL A 241 -11.81 -5.97 1.00
N ASN A 242 -12.82 -6.80 1.32
CA ASN A 242 -12.64 -8.24 1.32
C ASN A 242 -13.89 -9.05 0.89
N GLY A 243 -14.90 -8.40 0.32
CA GLY A 243 -16.11 -9.09 -0.15
C GLY A 243 -16.92 -9.80 0.97
N GLY A 244 -16.72 -9.41 2.23
CA GLY A 244 -17.34 -10.05 3.40
C GLY A 244 -16.54 -11.24 3.95
N PHE A 245 -15.30 -11.46 3.48
CA PHE A 245 -14.43 -12.56 3.92
C PHE A 245 -14.17 -12.57 5.44
N ALA A 246 -14.08 -11.39 6.08
CA ALA A 246 -13.84 -11.25 7.52
C ALA A 246 -14.31 -9.89 8.06
#